data_df1b6ab64a2b738f33d604b4bf49b907
#
_entry.id   df1b6ab64a2b738f33d604b4bf49b907
#
_cell.length_a   1.000
_cell.length_b   1.000
_cell.length_c   1.000
_cell.angle_alpha   90.00
_cell.angle_beta   90.00
_cell.angle_gamma   90.00
#
_symmetry.space_group_name_H-M   'P 1'
#
loop_
_entity.id
_entity.type
_entity.pdbx_description
1 polymer ?
#
loop_
_entity_poly.entity_id
_entity_poly.type
_entity_poly.pdbx_seq_one_letter_code
_entity_poly.pdbx_strand_id
1 'polypeptide(L)'
;MLNSTITALFIWINSHLGSIGANYEMPPYHPEIKFVDQKELSEMACERPCPVVGWYPTKNQIKGKEILYFLKNVDPVNNLCIRTILLHELVHFWQDYNDAFENNGDSQKVVFTRREQQAMILEHLYRGQEYAKYKKENGKEYYPKCCEEIAFGRCVNNPEWINQYLNTTKK
;
A
#
# COMPACT_ATOMS: atom_id res chain seq x y z
N MET A 1 -9.55 9.38 13.39
CA MET A 1 -9.53 7.95 13.05
C MET A 1 -8.42 7.61 12.04
N LEU A 2 -8.31 8.25 10.87
CA LEU A 2 -7.24 7.92 9.90
C LEU A 2 -5.83 8.10 10.48
N ASN A 3 -5.54 9.22 11.14
CA ASN A 3 -4.22 9.46 11.75
C ASN A 3 -3.84 8.39 12.80
N SER A 4 -4.79 7.92 13.62
CA SER A 4 -4.52 6.85 14.57
C SER A 4 -4.26 5.52 13.87
N THR A 5 -4.91 5.24 12.76
CA THR A 5 -4.64 4.06 11.91
C THR A 5 -3.23 4.15 11.33
N ILE A 6 -2.82 5.29 10.79
CA ILE A 6 -1.47 5.49 10.25
C ILE A 6 -0.42 5.30 11.34
N THR A 7 -0.61 5.90 12.51
CA THR A 7 0.30 5.70 13.65
C THR A 7 0.43 4.23 14.04
N ALA A 8 -0.69 3.50 14.09
CA ALA A 8 -0.67 2.06 14.38
C ALA A 8 0.09 1.26 13.31
N LEU A 9 -0.08 1.61 12.03
CA LEU A 9 0.66 1.01 10.92
C LEU A 9 2.17 1.33 11.01
N PHE A 10 2.55 2.55 11.38
CA PHE A 10 3.95 2.92 11.59
C PHE A 10 4.62 2.08 12.69
N ILE A 11 3.94 1.93 13.84
CA ILE A 11 4.43 1.09 14.93
C ILE A 11 4.56 -0.37 14.47
N TRP A 12 3.58 -0.85 13.71
CA TRP A 12 3.60 -2.20 13.17
C TRP A 12 4.74 -2.39 12.16
N ILE A 13 4.94 -1.48 11.20
CA ILE A 13 6.06 -1.50 10.24
C ILE A 13 7.37 -1.55 11.00
N ASN A 14 7.58 -0.65 11.97
CA ASN A 14 8.81 -0.61 12.77
C ASN A 14 9.13 -1.96 13.44
N SER A 15 8.10 -2.61 13.98
CA SER A 15 8.28 -3.90 14.66
C SER A 15 8.54 -5.09 13.73
N HIS A 16 8.34 -4.93 12.42
CA HIS A 16 8.47 -6.00 11.42
C HIS A 16 9.58 -5.77 10.37
N LEU A 17 10.37 -4.71 10.49
CA LEU A 17 11.47 -4.42 9.57
C LEU A 17 12.48 -5.58 9.45
N GLY A 18 12.73 -6.31 10.53
CA GLY A 18 13.57 -7.50 10.51
C GLY A 18 13.10 -8.59 9.55
N SER A 19 11.78 -8.69 9.29
CA SER A 19 11.19 -9.67 8.35
C SER A 19 11.55 -9.41 6.89
N ILE A 20 11.99 -8.20 6.58
CA ILE A 20 12.44 -7.78 5.24
C ILE A 20 13.94 -7.50 5.18
N GLY A 21 14.68 -7.82 6.25
CA GLY A 21 16.11 -7.55 6.36
C GLY A 21 16.45 -6.05 6.36
N ALA A 22 15.53 -5.19 6.75
CA ALA A 22 15.71 -3.75 6.81
C ALA A 22 16.02 -3.28 8.23
N ASN A 23 16.80 -2.20 8.32
CA ASN A 23 17.06 -1.47 9.56
C ASN A 23 16.82 0.03 9.29
N TYR A 24 15.54 0.38 9.06
CA TYR A 24 15.13 1.74 8.76
C TYR A 24 14.88 2.51 10.05
N GLU A 25 15.21 3.80 10.03
CA GLU A 25 14.78 4.74 11.06
C GLU A 25 13.29 5.06 10.88
N MET A 26 12.56 5.10 11.99
CA MET A 26 11.15 5.48 11.94
C MET A 26 11.01 6.96 11.58
N PRO A 27 10.29 7.31 10.51
CA PRO A 27 10.02 8.70 10.20
C PRO A 27 9.31 9.39 11.38
N PRO A 28 9.71 10.61 11.75
CA PRO A 28 9.14 11.33 12.89
C PRO A 28 7.78 11.97 12.59
N TYR A 29 7.32 11.88 11.34
CA TYR A 29 6.04 12.41 10.85
C TYR A 29 5.41 11.46 9.83
N HIS A 30 4.14 11.68 9.54
CA HIS A 30 3.40 10.94 8.52
C HIS A 30 3.37 11.71 7.21
N PRO A 31 3.30 11.02 6.05
CA PRO A 31 3.07 11.70 4.78
C PRO A 31 1.67 12.36 4.77
N GLU A 32 1.53 13.43 4.00
CA GLU A 32 0.20 13.97 3.69
C GLU A 32 -0.58 12.95 2.85
N ILE A 33 -1.84 12.65 3.20
CA ILE A 33 -2.70 11.79 2.39
C ILE A 33 -3.70 12.64 1.64
N LYS A 34 -3.70 12.51 0.30
CA LYS A 34 -4.68 13.14 -0.60
C LYS A 34 -5.59 12.11 -1.22
N PHE A 35 -6.88 12.33 -1.08
CA PHE A 35 -7.90 11.51 -1.73
C PHE A 35 -8.29 12.14 -3.07
N VAL A 36 -8.09 11.37 -4.14
CA VAL A 36 -8.33 11.80 -5.53
C VAL A 36 -9.27 10.82 -6.23
N ASP A 37 -9.84 11.20 -7.37
CA ASP A 37 -10.65 10.26 -8.15
C ASP A 37 -9.79 9.28 -8.98
N GLN A 38 -10.43 8.23 -9.52
CA GLN A 38 -9.71 7.16 -10.22
C GLN A 38 -8.98 7.67 -11.47
N LYS A 39 -9.56 8.64 -12.17
CA LYS A 39 -8.96 9.19 -13.39
C LYS A 39 -7.67 9.93 -13.05
N GLU A 40 -7.74 10.84 -12.08
CA GLU A 40 -6.61 11.62 -11.61
C GLU A 40 -5.49 10.71 -11.07
N LEU A 41 -5.85 9.71 -10.25
CA LEU A 41 -4.88 8.77 -9.69
C LEU A 41 -4.20 7.92 -10.78
N SER A 42 -4.96 7.46 -11.78
CA SER A 42 -4.41 6.69 -12.89
C SER A 42 -3.48 7.50 -13.78
N GLU A 43 -3.83 8.75 -14.06
CA GLU A 43 -2.99 9.67 -14.85
C GLU A 43 -1.65 9.93 -14.16
N MET A 44 -1.66 10.12 -12.84
CA MET A 44 -0.44 10.35 -12.06
C MET A 44 0.44 9.09 -11.94
N ALA A 45 -0.17 7.95 -11.63
CA ALA A 45 0.57 6.73 -11.28
C ALA A 45 0.98 5.87 -12.48
N CYS A 46 0.21 5.88 -13.57
CA CYS A 46 0.35 4.93 -14.68
C CYS A 46 0.49 5.58 -16.05
N GLU A 47 0.28 6.87 -16.16
CA GLU A 47 0.19 7.60 -17.45
C GLU A 47 -0.87 7.05 -18.44
N ARG A 48 -1.69 6.12 -17.96
CA ARG A 48 -2.76 5.42 -18.70
C ARG A 48 -3.83 4.95 -17.71
N PRO A 49 -5.04 4.59 -18.15
CA PRO A 49 -6.03 3.98 -17.27
C PRO A 49 -5.47 2.71 -16.61
N CYS A 50 -5.44 2.69 -15.30
CA CYS A 50 -4.97 1.56 -14.51
C CYS A 50 -5.75 1.46 -13.19
N PRO A 51 -5.88 0.26 -12.64
CA PRO A 51 -6.64 0.01 -11.41
C PRO A 51 -5.81 0.28 -10.16
N VAL A 52 -5.39 1.50 -9.95
CA VAL A 52 -4.61 1.91 -8.78
C VAL A 52 -5.54 2.43 -7.68
N VAL A 53 -5.26 2.07 -6.43
CA VAL A 53 -6.02 2.48 -5.24
C VAL A 53 -5.22 3.42 -4.35
N GLY A 54 -3.92 3.21 -4.27
CA GLY A 54 -2.96 4.04 -3.57
C GLY A 54 -1.71 4.21 -4.41
N TRP A 55 -1.02 5.31 -4.23
CA TRP A 55 0.25 5.58 -4.87
C TRP A 55 1.07 6.56 -4.06
N TYR A 56 2.26 6.15 -3.69
CA TYR A 56 3.26 7.02 -3.12
C TYR A 56 4.34 7.30 -4.19
N PRO A 57 4.37 8.50 -4.76
CA PRO A 57 5.45 8.89 -5.67
C PRO A 57 6.75 9.03 -4.89
N THR A 58 7.81 8.42 -5.40
CA THR A 58 9.13 8.61 -4.79
C THR A 58 9.56 10.07 -4.87
N LYS A 59 10.46 10.50 -3.98
CA LYS A 59 11.05 11.86 -3.98
C LYS A 59 11.69 12.25 -5.31
N ASN A 60 12.07 11.28 -6.13
CA ASN A 60 12.62 11.50 -7.47
C ASN A 60 11.54 11.77 -8.53
N GLN A 61 10.30 11.32 -8.30
CA GLN A 61 9.17 11.53 -9.21
C GLN A 61 8.49 12.87 -8.96
N ILE A 62 8.30 13.25 -7.71
CA ILE A 62 7.72 14.56 -7.35
C ILE A 62 8.62 15.25 -6.35
N LYS A 63 9.37 16.26 -6.82
CA LYS A 63 10.27 17.04 -5.98
C LYS A 63 9.52 17.73 -4.83
N GLY A 64 9.92 17.43 -3.60
CA GLY A 64 9.66 18.27 -2.43
C GLY A 64 8.33 18.07 -1.73
N LYS A 65 7.56 17.01 -2.02
CA LYS A 65 6.33 16.70 -1.25
C LYS A 65 6.18 15.20 -1.02
N GLU A 66 6.17 14.83 0.23
CA GLU A 66 5.88 13.47 0.68
C GLU A 66 4.35 13.32 0.80
N ILE A 67 3.70 13.15 -0.35
CA ILE A 67 2.25 13.00 -0.46
C ILE A 67 1.93 11.59 -0.92
N LEU A 68 1.07 10.92 -0.17
CA LEU A 68 0.47 9.66 -0.56
C LEU A 68 -0.91 9.95 -1.16
N TYR A 69 -1.10 9.59 -2.42
CA TYR A 69 -2.38 9.72 -3.09
C TYR A 69 -3.20 8.43 -2.92
N PHE A 70 -4.47 8.60 -2.61
CA PHE A 70 -5.38 7.50 -2.36
C PHE A 70 -6.71 7.71 -3.06
N LEU A 71 -7.35 6.63 -3.48
CA LEU A 71 -8.64 6.71 -4.16
C LEU A 71 -9.72 7.25 -3.23
N LYS A 72 -10.56 8.18 -3.71
CA LYS A 72 -11.77 8.61 -3.01
C LYS A 72 -12.74 7.45 -2.78
N ASN A 73 -13.57 7.57 -1.76
CA ASN A 73 -14.64 6.62 -1.43
C ASN A 73 -14.16 5.22 -1.03
N VAL A 74 -12.89 5.07 -0.65
CA VAL A 74 -12.37 3.87 0.00
C VAL A 74 -12.12 4.14 1.48
N ASP A 75 -12.24 3.11 2.30
CA ASP A 75 -12.10 3.23 3.75
C ASP A 75 -10.93 2.40 4.29
N PRO A 76 -9.74 3.00 4.44
CA PRO A 76 -8.58 2.30 4.99
C PRO A 76 -8.68 2.03 6.49
N VAL A 77 -9.63 2.67 7.19
CA VAL A 77 -9.83 2.47 8.64
C VAL A 77 -10.59 1.19 8.92
N ASN A 78 -11.71 0.97 8.23
CA ASN A 78 -12.60 -0.16 8.51
C ASN A 78 -12.47 -1.31 7.51
N ASN A 79 -11.85 -1.09 6.36
CA ASN A 79 -11.63 -2.13 5.35
C ASN A 79 -10.18 -2.64 5.40
N LEU A 80 -10.02 -3.89 5.80
CA LEU A 80 -8.70 -4.51 5.93
C LEU A 80 -7.90 -4.51 4.61
N CYS A 81 -8.55 -4.82 3.48
CA CYS A 81 -7.87 -4.86 2.18
C CYS A 81 -7.36 -3.48 1.78
N ILE A 82 -8.16 -2.44 2.00
CA ILE A 82 -7.75 -1.06 1.73
C ILE A 82 -6.64 -0.63 2.70
N ARG A 83 -6.72 -1.06 3.96
CA ARG A 83 -5.68 -0.78 4.95
C ARG A 83 -4.35 -1.48 4.62
N THR A 84 -4.36 -2.67 4.01
CA THR A 84 -3.12 -3.31 3.55
C THR A 84 -2.46 -2.57 2.40
N ILE A 85 -3.25 -1.97 1.50
CA ILE A 85 -2.74 -1.09 0.45
C ILE A 85 -2.14 0.19 1.07
N LEU A 86 -2.83 0.80 2.03
CA LEU A 86 -2.28 1.94 2.75
C LEU A 86 -0.92 1.58 3.40
N LEU A 87 -0.83 0.43 4.04
CA LEU A 87 0.43 -0.05 4.61
C LEU A 87 1.52 -0.19 3.54
N HIS A 88 1.21 -0.77 2.39
CA HIS A 88 2.13 -0.91 1.26
C HIS A 88 2.73 0.44 0.84
N GLU A 89 1.87 1.44 0.63
CA GLU A 89 2.30 2.79 0.25
C GLU A 89 3.09 3.51 1.37
N LEU A 90 2.74 3.25 2.64
CA LEU A 90 3.51 3.77 3.77
C LEU A 90 4.91 3.14 3.86
N VAL A 91 5.08 1.88 3.43
CA VAL A 91 6.42 1.28 3.33
C VAL A 91 7.27 2.01 2.30
N HIS A 92 6.70 2.44 1.16
CA HIS A 92 7.43 3.25 0.19
C HIS A 92 7.86 4.62 0.75
N PHE A 93 7.01 5.25 1.57
CA PHE A 93 7.39 6.46 2.30
C PHE A 93 8.58 6.20 3.25
N TRP A 94 8.58 5.08 4.01
CA TRP A 94 9.70 4.70 4.87
C TRP A 94 10.98 4.45 4.08
N GLN A 95 10.88 3.79 2.94
CA GLN A 95 12.00 3.53 2.03
C GLN A 95 12.61 4.83 1.50
N ASP A 96 11.77 5.79 1.15
CA ASP A 96 12.20 7.10 0.66
C ASP A 96 12.86 7.93 1.77
N TYR A 97 12.27 7.94 2.97
CA TYR A 97 12.84 8.62 4.13
C TYR A 97 14.24 8.09 4.48
N ASN A 98 14.47 6.79 4.29
CA ASN A 98 15.72 6.11 4.60
C ASN A 98 16.69 5.94 3.42
N ASP A 99 16.43 6.57 2.28
CA ASP A 99 17.23 6.39 1.05
C ASP A 99 17.47 4.92 0.69
N ALA A 100 16.45 4.07 0.85
CA ALA A 100 16.57 2.64 0.71
C ALA A 100 17.06 2.23 -0.68
N PHE A 101 18.18 1.51 -0.72
CA PHE A 101 18.87 1.01 -1.93
C PHE A 101 19.51 2.05 -2.85
N GLU A 102 19.45 3.36 -2.54
CA GLU A 102 19.94 4.41 -3.45
C GLU A 102 21.47 4.38 -3.65
N ASN A 103 22.22 3.92 -2.68
CA ASN A 103 23.69 3.97 -2.69
C ASN A 103 24.38 2.65 -3.05
N ASN A 104 23.65 1.66 -3.54
CA ASN A 104 24.19 0.32 -3.78
C ASN A 104 24.77 0.12 -5.19
N GLY A 105 24.76 1.14 -6.06
CA GLY A 105 25.19 1.02 -7.46
C GLY A 105 24.23 0.21 -8.34
N ASP A 106 23.06 -0.15 -7.83
CA ASP A 106 22.04 -0.88 -8.55
C ASP A 106 21.33 0.00 -9.60
N SER A 107 20.87 -0.61 -10.68
CA SER A 107 20.00 0.11 -11.64
C SER A 107 18.67 0.50 -11.01
N GLN A 108 18.03 1.56 -11.51
CA GLN A 108 16.70 1.99 -11.03
C GLN A 108 15.65 0.87 -11.03
N LYS A 109 15.73 -0.03 -12.04
CA LYS A 109 14.83 -1.19 -12.11
C LYS A 109 15.05 -2.16 -10.95
N VAL A 110 16.29 -2.39 -10.55
CA VAL A 110 16.63 -3.27 -9.41
C VAL A 110 16.18 -2.63 -8.11
N VAL A 111 16.43 -1.34 -7.92
CA VAL A 111 15.99 -0.57 -6.76
C VAL A 111 14.47 -0.64 -6.63
N PHE A 112 13.74 -0.35 -7.70
CA PHE A 112 12.27 -0.44 -7.75
C PHE A 112 11.79 -1.84 -7.35
N THR A 113 12.36 -2.89 -7.97
CA THR A 113 11.96 -4.28 -7.69
C THR A 113 12.16 -4.64 -6.22
N ARG A 114 13.29 -4.25 -5.61
CA ARG A 114 13.57 -4.53 -4.19
C ARG A 114 12.61 -3.78 -3.27
N ARG A 115 12.30 -2.52 -3.58
CA ARG A 115 11.34 -1.72 -2.82
C ARG A 115 9.96 -2.37 -2.85
N GLU A 116 9.48 -2.75 -4.02
CA GLU A 116 8.19 -3.45 -4.18
C GLU A 116 8.16 -4.78 -3.42
N GLN A 117 9.24 -5.59 -3.50
CA GLN A 117 9.31 -6.85 -2.78
C GLN A 117 9.18 -6.67 -1.26
N GLN A 118 9.87 -5.68 -0.68
CA GLN A 118 9.75 -5.39 0.74
C GLN A 118 8.34 -4.94 1.13
N ALA A 119 7.74 -4.04 0.35
CA ALA A 119 6.38 -3.56 0.59
C ALA A 119 5.37 -4.70 0.50
N MET A 120 5.47 -5.57 -0.50
CA MET A 120 4.62 -6.75 -0.66
C MET A 120 4.77 -7.76 0.49
N ILE A 121 6.00 -8.03 0.95
CA ILE A 121 6.23 -8.94 2.08
C ILE A 121 5.53 -8.41 3.34
N LEU A 122 5.69 -7.14 3.66
CA LEU A 122 5.04 -6.53 4.82
C LEU A 122 3.52 -6.48 4.67
N GLU A 123 3.01 -6.16 3.49
CA GLU A 123 1.57 -6.20 3.20
C GLU A 123 0.98 -7.60 3.45
N HIS A 124 1.60 -8.66 2.93
CA HIS A 124 1.14 -10.03 3.11
C HIS A 124 1.23 -10.47 4.57
N LEU A 125 2.31 -10.12 5.26
CA LEU A 125 2.49 -10.45 6.67
C LEU A 125 1.41 -9.77 7.54
N TYR A 126 1.16 -8.49 7.34
CA TYR A 126 0.13 -7.74 8.05
C TYR A 126 -1.25 -8.36 7.84
N ARG A 127 -1.62 -8.61 6.60
CA ARG A 127 -2.90 -9.23 6.23
C ARG A 127 -3.08 -10.60 6.87
N GLY A 128 -2.04 -11.44 6.85
CA GLY A 128 -2.06 -12.75 7.48
C GLY A 128 -2.27 -12.69 9.00
N GLN A 129 -1.61 -11.75 9.68
CA GLN A 129 -1.77 -11.54 11.12
C GLN A 129 -3.17 -11.03 11.48
N GLU A 130 -3.72 -10.10 10.72
CA GLU A 130 -5.08 -9.59 10.93
C GLU A 130 -6.14 -10.68 10.69
N TYR A 131 -5.96 -11.56 9.70
CA TYR A 131 -6.84 -12.71 9.50
C TYR A 131 -6.77 -13.71 10.66
N ALA A 132 -5.57 -14.02 11.13
CA ALA A 132 -5.40 -14.91 12.28
C ALA A 132 -6.04 -14.35 13.55
N LYS A 133 -5.93 -13.04 13.76
CA LYS A 133 -6.58 -12.33 14.85
C LYS A 133 -8.11 -12.42 14.73
N TYR A 134 -8.66 -12.11 13.57
CA TYR A 134 -10.09 -12.18 13.33
C TYR A 134 -10.65 -13.58 13.57
N LYS A 135 -9.96 -14.63 13.05
CA LYS A 135 -10.33 -16.03 13.26
C LYS A 135 -10.37 -16.40 14.75
N LYS A 136 -9.36 -15.95 15.51
CA LYS A 136 -9.28 -16.16 16.95
C LYS A 136 -10.44 -15.50 17.71
N GLU A 137 -10.81 -14.28 17.31
CA GLU A 137 -11.84 -13.50 17.99
C GLU A 137 -13.25 -13.96 17.65
N ASN A 138 -13.49 -14.45 16.43
CA ASN A 138 -14.83 -14.72 15.89
C ASN A 138 -15.08 -16.20 15.59
N GLY A 139 -14.10 -17.09 15.72
CA GLY A 139 -14.21 -18.51 15.45
C GLY A 139 -14.43 -18.87 13.97
N LYS A 140 -14.39 -17.90 13.07
CA LYS A 140 -14.59 -18.05 11.62
C LYS A 140 -13.43 -17.45 10.85
N GLU A 141 -13.09 -18.08 9.73
CA GLU A 141 -12.19 -17.46 8.76
C GLU A 141 -12.91 -16.31 8.08
N TYR A 142 -12.30 -15.13 8.11
CA TYR A 142 -12.78 -13.97 7.41
C TYR A 142 -11.83 -13.70 6.24
N TYR A 143 -12.31 -14.02 5.06
CA TYR A 143 -11.72 -13.57 3.82
C TYR A 143 -12.67 -12.52 3.23
N PRO A 144 -12.33 -11.24 3.25
CA PRO A 144 -13.07 -10.28 2.45
C PRO A 144 -12.98 -10.74 0.99
N LYS A 145 -14.11 -11.01 0.34
CA LYS A 145 -14.17 -11.45 -1.08
C LYS A 145 -13.32 -10.56 -1.99
N CYS A 146 -13.26 -9.27 -1.68
CA CYS A 146 -12.44 -8.32 -2.41
C CYS A 146 -10.93 -8.63 -2.40
N CYS A 147 -10.41 -9.34 -1.40
CA CYS A 147 -9.00 -9.74 -1.37
C CYS A 147 -8.74 -11.04 -2.14
N GLU A 148 -9.77 -11.86 -2.38
CA GLU A 148 -9.66 -13.08 -3.19
C GLU A 148 -9.76 -12.77 -4.69
N GLU A 149 -10.64 -11.83 -5.07
CA GLU A 149 -10.95 -11.48 -6.46
C GLU A 149 -9.85 -10.62 -7.10
N ILE A 150 -9.03 -9.98 -6.31
CA ILE A 150 -7.95 -9.13 -6.79
C ILE A 150 -6.62 -9.84 -6.57
N ALA A 151 -6.15 -10.54 -7.60
CA ALA A 151 -4.88 -11.29 -7.62
C ALA A 151 -3.64 -10.47 -7.15
N PHE A 152 -3.81 -9.20 -6.83
CA PHE A 152 -2.79 -8.26 -6.39
C PHE A 152 -3.08 -7.64 -5.01
N GLY A 153 -4.02 -8.16 -4.24
CA GLY A 153 -4.38 -7.62 -2.92
C GLY A 153 -5.03 -6.23 -2.94
N ARG A 154 -5.49 -5.76 -4.07
CA ARG A 154 -6.10 -4.44 -4.26
C ARG A 154 -7.60 -4.54 -4.15
N CYS A 155 -8.16 -3.92 -3.14
CA CYS A 155 -9.58 -3.98 -2.82
C CYS A 155 -10.17 -2.58 -2.88
N VAL A 156 -11.18 -2.40 -3.69
CA VAL A 156 -12.01 -1.18 -3.72
C VAL A 156 -13.45 -1.52 -3.40
N ASN A 157 -14.07 -0.73 -2.54
CA ASN A 157 -15.51 -0.79 -2.30
C ASN A 157 -16.31 -0.13 -3.44
N ASN A 158 -15.90 -0.35 -4.69
CA ASN A 158 -16.56 0.17 -5.87
C ASN A 158 -16.84 -0.97 -6.87
N PRO A 159 -18.08 -1.49 -6.92
CA PRO A 159 -18.47 -2.58 -7.81
C PRO A 159 -18.27 -2.26 -9.30
N GLU A 160 -18.47 -1.01 -9.72
CA GLU A 160 -18.31 -0.60 -11.13
C GLU A 160 -16.85 -0.71 -11.55
N TRP A 161 -15.95 -0.31 -10.68
CA TRP A 161 -14.53 -0.39 -10.94
C TRP A 161 -14.02 -1.84 -10.98
N ILE A 162 -14.48 -2.71 -10.07
CA ILE A 162 -14.17 -4.14 -10.09
C ILE A 162 -14.62 -4.75 -11.42
N ASN A 163 -15.81 -4.43 -11.88
CA ASN A 163 -16.34 -4.92 -13.16
C ASN A 163 -15.52 -4.41 -14.37
N GLN A 164 -15.09 -3.16 -14.37
CA GLN A 164 -14.21 -2.62 -15.41
C GLN A 164 -12.86 -3.34 -15.42
N TYR A 165 -12.27 -3.60 -14.26
CA TYR A 165 -11.01 -4.33 -14.14
C TYR A 165 -11.14 -5.78 -14.63
N LEU A 166 -12.14 -6.51 -14.19
CA LEU A 166 -12.38 -7.91 -14.60
C LEU A 166 -12.65 -8.05 -16.10
N ASN A 167 -13.22 -7.03 -16.72
CA ASN A 167 -13.46 -7.01 -18.18
C ASN A 167 -12.21 -6.68 -18.99
N THR A 168 -11.23 -5.96 -18.43
CA THR A 168 -9.96 -5.65 -19.11
C THR A 168 -8.93 -6.77 -19.02
N THR A 169 -9.02 -7.63 -18.03
CA THR A 169 -8.09 -8.77 -17.82
C THR A 169 -8.51 -10.05 -18.57
N LYS A 170 -9.69 -10.06 -19.20
CA LYS A 170 -10.19 -11.19 -20.02
C LYS A 170 -9.84 -11.09 -21.51
N LYS A 171 -8.98 -10.17 -21.90
CA LYS A 171 -8.37 -10.07 -23.22
C LYS A 171 -6.89 -10.40 -23.12
#